data_4dc5a18a79963a0ea89a52638d8ac99f
#
_entry.id   4dc5a18a79963a0ea89a52638d8ac99f
#
_cell.length_a   1.000
_cell.length_b   1.000
_cell.length_c   1.000
_cell.angle_alpha   90.00
_cell.angle_beta   90.00
_cell.angle_gamma   90.00
#
_symmetry.space_group_name_H-M   'P 1'
#
loop_
_entity.id
_entity.type
_entity.pdbx_description
1 polymer ?
#
loop_
_entity_poly.entity_id
_entity_poly.type
_entity_poly.pdbx_seq_one_letter_code
_entity_poly.pdbx_strand_id
1 'polypeptide(L)'
;MKPVSKIAEAVRASTTLAVDSLAKQMKADGLDVVGFGTGEPDFNTPDNINMAGIRAICDGKTKYTPAAGIIPLRKAIAQRLKEDCGVDYDYTQIVVASGAKHSVYIALAAITNPGDEIIIPAPFWVSYYEMVRMVGGTPVIVEAGEEQNFKITAQQLEAAITDKTKCLMLNNPSNPTGMIYSAEELRAIADVCVKHDLYILADEIYYQLIYDGIEFTSIASLGE
;
A
#
# COMPACT_ATOMS: atom_id res chain seq x y z
N MET A 1 -9.44 -26.41 24.21
CA MET A 1 -8.40 -25.76 23.37
C MET A 1 -8.25 -24.33 23.92
N LYS A 2 -7.04 -23.79 24.02
CA LYS A 2 -6.87 -22.38 24.41
C LYS A 2 -7.30 -21.48 23.26
N PRO A 3 -7.94 -20.32 23.52
CA PRO A 3 -8.34 -19.39 22.49
C PRO A 3 -7.10 -18.79 21.77
N VAL A 4 -7.27 -18.31 20.55
CA VAL A 4 -6.25 -17.51 19.85
C VAL A 4 -6.11 -16.13 20.52
N SER A 5 -5.17 -15.31 20.06
CA SER A 5 -5.00 -13.98 20.63
C SER A 5 -6.23 -13.08 20.33
N LYS A 6 -6.51 -12.13 21.23
CA LYS A 6 -7.58 -11.14 21.03
C LYS A 6 -7.42 -10.35 19.73
N ILE A 7 -6.18 -10.09 19.30
CA ILE A 7 -5.90 -9.43 18.03
C ILE A 7 -6.37 -10.30 16.88
N ALA A 8 -6.04 -11.61 16.89
CA ALA A 8 -6.47 -12.52 15.83
C ALA A 8 -7.99 -12.72 15.78
N GLU A 9 -8.65 -12.75 16.96
CA GLU A 9 -10.11 -12.81 17.05
C GLU A 9 -10.80 -11.55 16.50
N ALA A 10 -10.15 -10.40 16.63
CA ALA A 10 -10.71 -9.12 16.19
C ALA A 10 -10.52 -8.84 14.69
N VAL A 11 -9.64 -9.59 13.98
CA VAL A 11 -9.43 -9.42 12.53
C VAL A 11 -10.63 -9.97 11.76
N ARG A 12 -11.23 -9.15 10.91
CA ARG A 12 -12.35 -9.54 10.07
C ARG A 12 -11.86 -10.28 8.83
N ALA A 13 -12.61 -11.29 8.41
CA ALA A 13 -12.35 -11.95 7.13
C ALA A 13 -12.48 -10.94 5.97
N SER A 14 -11.61 -11.08 4.96
CA SER A 14 -11.67 -10.22 3.77
C SER A 14 -12.97 -10.45 3.01
N THR A 15 -13.82 -9.42 2.94
CA THR A 15 -15.05 -9.44 2.15
C THR A 15 -14.76 -9.63 0.65
N THR A 16 -13.67 -9.06 0.15
CA THR A 16 -13.22 -9.20 -1.24
C THR A 16 -12.94 -10.67 -1.58
N LEU A 17 -12.21 -11.38 -0.71
CA LEU A 17 -11.93 -12.81 -0.94
C LEU A 17 -13.18 -13.67 -0.83
N ALA A 18 -14.13 -13.31 0.03
CA ALA A 18 -15.40 -14.02 0.14
C ALA A 18 -16.24 -13.87 -1.14
N VAL A 19 -16.32 -12.67 -1.69
CA VAL A 19 -17.03 -12.39 -2.96
C VAL A 19 -16.37 -13.12 -4.12
N ASP A 20 -15.03 -13.10 -4.21
CA ASP A 20 -14.29 -13.83 -5.26
C ASP A 20 -14.50 -15.35 -5.17
N SER A 21 -14.44 -15.89 -3.96
CA SER A 21 -14.71 -17.32 -3.72
C SER A 21 -16.13 -17.72 -4.12
N LEU A 22 -17.13 -16.86 -3.82
CA LEU A 22 -18.51 -17.07 -4.21
C LEU A 22 -18.66 -17.05 -5.76
N ALA A 23 -18.05 -16.05 -6.42
CA ALA A 23 -18.09 -15.96 -7.88
C ALA A 23 -17.44 -17.18 -8.55
N LYS A 24 -16.32 -17.66 -8.02
CA LYS A 24 -15.66 -18.89 -8.49
C LYS A 24 -16.53 -20.13 -8.29
N GLN A 25 -17.21 -20.25 -7.13
CA GLN A 25 -18.14 -21.36 -6.88
C GLN A 25 -19.31 -21.34 -7.85
N MET A 26 -19.95 -20.17 -8.05
CA MET A 26 -21.06 -20.02 -8.98
C MET A 26 -20.68 -20.38 -10.42
N LYS A 27 -19.47 -20.02 -10.87
CA LYS A 27 -18.94 -20.46 -12.18
C LYS A 27 -18.75 -21.97 -12.24
N ALA A 28 -18.22 -22.59 -11.18
CA ALA A 28 -18.05 -24.04 -11.11
C ALA A 28 -19.41 -24.79 -11.13
N ASP A 29 -20.47 -24.17 -10.61
CA ASP A 29 -21.83 -24.68 -10.63
C ASP A 29 -22.54 -24.46 -12.00
N GLY A 30 -21.81 -23.92 -13.00
CA GLY A 30 -22.29 -23.72 -14.37
C GLY A 30 -23.09 -22.43 -14.61
N LEU A 31 -23.07 -21.51 -13.65
CA LEU A 31 -23.73 -20.20 -13.79
C LEU A 31 -22.84 -19.24 -14.62
N ASP A 32 -23.49 -18.46 -15.51
CA ASP A 32 -22.82 -17.40 -16.25
C ASP A 32 -22.62 -16.18 -15.32
N VAL A 33 -21.44 -16.08 -14.72
CA VAL A 33 -21.08 -15.03 -13.76
C VAL A 33 -19.89 -14.23 -14.27
N VAL A 34 -20.05 -12.91 -14.32
CA VAL A 34 -18.95 -11.95 -14.55
C VAL A 34 -18.49 -11.42 -13.20
N GLY A 35 -17.22 -11.68 -12.82
CA GLY A 35 -16.66 -11.27 -11.54
C GLY A 35 -15.93 -9.94 -11.64
N PHE A 36 -16.31 -8.98 -10.77
CA PHE A 36 -15.63 -7.70 -10.56
C PHE A 36 -15.12 -7.53 -9.12
N GLY A 37 -15.02 -8.66 -8.39
CA GLY A 37 -14.71 -8.63 -6.94
C GLY A 37 -13.24 -8.48 -6.61
N THR A 38 -12.34 -9.03 -7.45
CA THR A 38 -10.89 -8.96 -7.25
C THR A 38 -10.24 -8.46 -8.53
N GLY A 39 -9.31 -7.50 -8.36
CA GLY A 39 -8.48 -7.03 -9.46
C GLY A 39 -7.09 -7.66 -9.39
N GLU A 40 -6.69 -8.35 -10.44
CA GLU A 40 -5.32 -8.79 -10.66
C GLU A 40 -4.97 -8.56 -12.13
N PRO A 41 -3.67 -8.31 -12.46
CA PRO A 41 -3.26 -8.22 -13.84
C PRO A 41 -3.60 -9.51 -14.61
N ASP A 42 -4.21 -9.38 -15.78
CA ASP A 42 -4.57 -10.50 -16.66
C ASP A 42 -3.40 -10.99 -17.53
N PHE A 43 -2.27 -10.27 -17.50
CA PHE A 43 -1.04 -10.66 -18.14
C PHE A 43 -0.21 -11.59 -17.25
N ASN A 44 0.35 -12.62 -17.84
CA ASN A 44 1.34 -13.46 -17.17
C ASN A 44 2.65 -12.69 -16.93
N THR A 45 3.42 -13.17 -15.95
CA THR A 45 4.79 -12.66 -15.77
C THR A 45 5.58 -12.82 -17.08
N PRO A 46 6.27 -11.78 -17.56
CA PRO A 46 7.07 -11.85 -18.78
C PRO A 46 8.10 -12.98 -18.76
N ASP A 47 8.31 -13.63 -19.92
CA ASP A 47 9.16 -14.82 -20.05
C ASP A 47 10.61 -14.56 -19.58
N ASN A 48 11.17 -13.40 -19.85
CA ASN A 48 12.51 -13.04 -19.38
C ASN A 48 12.62 -13.03 -17.85
N ILE A 49 11.57 -12.63 -17.14
CA ILE A 49 11.50 -12.65 -15.67
C ILE A 49 11.34 -14.09 -15.18
N ASN A 50 10.44 -14.86 -15.80
CA ASN A 50 10.26 -16.27 -15.49
C ASN A 50 11.57 -17.05 -15.63
N MET A 51 12.26 -16.86 -16.75
CA MET A 51 13.53 -17.53 -17.02
C MET A 51 14.64 -17.10 -16.05
N ALA A 52 14.66 -15.85 -15.62
CA ALA A 52 15.60 -15.41 -14.59
C ALA A 52 15.35 -16.10 -13.24
N GLY A 53 14.08 -16.28 -12.86
CA GLY A 53 13.71 -17.02 -11.66
C GLY A 53 14.10 -18.51 -11.74
N ILE A 54 13.79 -19.19 -12.86
CA ILE A 54 14.19 -20.59 -13.10
C ILE A 54 15.73 -20.73 -13.01
N ARG A 55 16.47 -19.84 -13.67
CA ARG A 55 17.93 -19.86 -13.64
C ARG A 55 18.48 -19.66 -12.23
N ALA A 56 17.89 -18.74 -11.45
CA ALA A 56 18.30 -18.51 -10.07
C ALA A 56 18.12 -19.79 -9.20
N ILE A 57 17.04 -20.55 -9.40
CA ILE A 57 16.81 -21.82 -8.72
C ILE A 57 17.89 -22.84 -9.15
N CYS A 58 18.13 -23.01 -10.45
CA CYS A 58 19.13 -23.93 -11.00
C CYS A 58 20.56 -23.56 -10.53
N ASP A 59 20.86 -22.28 -10.39
CA ASP A 59 22.14 -21.77 -9.85
C ASP A 59 22.27 -21.96 -8.30
N GLY A 60 21.30 -22.57 -7.65
CA GLY A 60 21.32 -22.81 -6.20
C GLY A 60 21.14 -21.57 -5.34
N LYS A 61 20.56 -20.47 -5.87
CA LYS A 61 20.23 -19.23 -5.11
C LYS A 61 19.05 -19.46 -4.18
N THR A 62 19.09 -20.50 -3.37
CA THR A 62 18.03 -20.97 -2.48
C THR A 62 18.47 -20.99 -1.01
N LYS A 63 19.45 -20.17 -0.66
CA LYS A 63 20.00 -20.08 0.68
C LYS A 63 19.47 -18.82 1.40
N TYR A 64 19.76 -18.72 2.70
CA TYR A 64 19.43 -17.52 3.48
C TYR A 64 20.00 -16.26 2.85
N THR A 65 19.21 -15.20 2.92
CA THR A 65 19.58 -13.84 2.49
C THR A 65 19.60 -12.90 3.68
N PRO A 66 20.23 -11.71 3.56
CA PRO A 66 20.07 -10.67 4.55
C PRO A 66 18.60 -10.31 4.78
N ALA A 67 18.24 -9.96 6.02
CA ALA A 67 16.85 -9.65 6.40
C ALA A 67 16.22 -8.52 5.55
N ALA A 68 17.03 -7.52 5.17
CA ALA A 68 16.57 -6.43 4.32
C ALA A 68 16.53 -6.78 2.81
N GLY A 69 16.89 -8.00 2.41
CA GLY A 69 17.02 -8.42 1.02
C GLY A 69 18.45 -8.34 0.49
N ILE A 70 18.68 -8.98 -0.66
CA ILE A 70 20.01 -9.02 -1.28
C ILE A 70 20.41 -7.65 -1.81
N ILE A 71 21.69 -7.30 -1.65
CA ILE A 71 22.24 -5.97 -2.07
C ILE A 71 21.96 -5.65 -3.53
N PRO A 72 22.15 -6.56 -4.51
CA PRO A 72 21.85 -6.25 -5.91
C PRO A 72 20.40 -5.82 -6.15
N LEU A 73 19.43 -6.48 -5.51
CA LEU A 73 18.02 -6.13 -5.63
C LEU A 73 17.72 -4.77 -5.00
N ARG A 74 18.26 -4.51 -3.80
CA ARG A 74 18.08 -3.22 -3.10
C ARG A 74 18.64 -2.05 -3.92
N LYS A 75 19.82 -2.23 -4.56
CA LYS A 75 20.40 -1.23 -5.46
C LYS A 75 19.54 -1.02 -6.71
N ALA A 76 19.02 -2.10 -7.30
CA ALA A 76 18.12 -2.00 -8.45
C ALA A 76 16.82 -1.27 -8.10
N ILE A 77 16.26 -1.50 -6.91
CA ILE A 77 15.07 -0.77 -6.42
C ILE A 77 15.39 0.71 -6.23
N ALA A 78 16.50 1.05 -5.57
CA ALA A 78 16.90 2.45 -5.38
C ALA A 78 17.09 3.18 -6.73
N GLN A 79 17.71 2.51 -7.70
CA GLN A 79 17.85 3.05 -9.06
C GLN A 79 16.49 3.27 -9.73
N ARG A 80 15.55 2.31 -9.64
CA ARG A 80 14.22 2.45 -10.23
C ARG A 80 13.42 3.58 -9.58
N LEU A 81 13.49 3.74 -8.25
CA LEU A 81 12.84 4.85 -7.56
C LEU A 81 13.37 6.21 -8.03
N LYS A 82 14.67 6.30 -8.29
CA LYS A 82 15.29 7.52 -8.84
C LYS A 82 14.83 7.79 -10.28
N GLU A 83 14.83 6.76 -11.13
CA GLU A 83 14.45 6.88 -12.55
C GLU A 83 12.96 7.15 -12.72
N ASP A 84 12.10 6.44 -11.98
CA ASP A 84 10.65 6.48 -12.18
C ASP A 84 9.96 7.58 -11.37
N CYS A 85 10.44 7.87 -10.17
CA CYS A 85 9.78 8.74 -9.21
C CYS A 85 10.59 9.98 -8.81
N GLY A 86 11.85 10.10 -9.29
CA GLY A 86 12.74 11.20 -8.91
C GLY A 86 13.23 11.16 -7.47
N VAL A 87 13.07 10.04 -6.78
CA VAL A 87 13.43 9.88 -5.36
C VAL A 87 14.79 9.20 -5.22
N ASP A 88 15.75 9.87 -4.58
CA ASP A 88 17.13 9.40 -4.46
C ASP A 88 17.38 8.80 -3.08
N TYR A 89 17.17 7.48 -2.95
CA TYR A 89 17.46 6.71 -1.74
C TYR A 89 18.75 5.90 -1.89
N ASP A 90 19.53 5.85 -0.81
CA ASP A 90 20.61 4.86 -0.70
C ASP A 90 20.02 3.46 -0.53
N TYR A 91 20.66 2.43 -1.10
CA TYR A 91 20.19 1.06 -1.00
C TYR A 91 20.06 0.56 0.44
N THR A 92 20.75 1.18 1.41
CA THR A 92 20.65 0.86 2.83
C THR A 92 19.32 1.26 3.46
N GLN A 93 18.59 2.18 2.80
CA GLN A 93 17.23 2.61 3.17
C GLN A 93 16.14 1.71 2.57
N ILE A 94 16.52 0.70 1.77
CA ILE A 94 15.58 -0.22 1.11
C ILE A 94 15.45 -1.51 1.91
N VAL A 95 14.22 -1.92 2.16
CA VAL A 95 13.86 -3.22 2.75
C VAL A 95 12.92 -3.95 1.78
N VAL A 96 13.28 -5.17 1.41
CA VAL A 96 12.49 -6.02 0.51
C VAL A 96 11.55 -6.89 1.34
N ALA A 97 10.29 -6.94 0.95
CA ALA A 97 9.28 -7.75 1.62
C ALA A 97 8.50 -8.63 0.62
N SER A 98 7.70 -9.57 1.14
CA SER A 98 6.86 -10.46 0.33
C SER A 98 5.56 -9.76 -0.08
N GLY A 99 5.68 -8.84 -1.04
CA GLY A 99 4.59 -8.02 -1.56
C GLY A 99 4.29 -6.78 -0.71
N ALA A 100 3.55 -5.81 -1.30
CA ALA A 100 3.26 -4.52 -0.69
C ALA A 100 2.50 -4.65 0.65
N LYS A 101 1.56 -5.60 0.77
CA LYS A 101 0.86 -5.85 2.04
C LYS A 101 1.82 -6.11 3.20
N HIS A 102 2.87 -6.91 2.96
CA HIS A 102 3.88 -7.17 3.98
C HIS A 102 4.71 -5.92 4.27
N SER A 103 5.08 -5.15 3.25
CA SER A 103 5.80 -3.89 3.41
C SER A 103 5.01 -2.89 4.27
N VAL A 104 3.72 -2.70 3.98
CA VAL A 104 2.82 -1.83 4.76
C VAL A 104 2.74 -2.30 6.22
N TYR A 105 2.53 -3.61 6.43
CA TYR A 105 2.43 -4.15 7.79
C TYR A 105 3.70 -3.94 8.61
N ILE A 106 4.89 -4.24 8.06
CA ILE A 106 6.15 -4.08 8.80
C ILE A 106 6.49 -2.60 9.03
N ALA A 107 6.13 -1.70 8.09
CA ALA A 107 6.30 -0.26 8.27
C ALA A 107 5.41 0.24 9.42
N LEU A 108 4.12 -0.10 9.42
CA LEU A 108 3.20 0.21 10.52
C LEU A 108 3.71 -0.35 11.86
N ALA A 109 4.15 -1.61 11.89
CA ALA A 109 4.66 -2.24 13.11
C ALA A 109 5.92 -1.56 13.65
N ALA A 110 6.71 -0.91 12.78
CA ALA A 110 7.92 -0.20 13.17
C ALA A 110 7.65 1.18 13.77
N ILE A 111 6.56 1.85 13.38
CA ILE A 111 6.28 3.25 13.76
C ILE A 111 5.12 3.42 14.74
N THR A 112 4.26 2.41 14.90
CA THR A 112 3.01 2.52 15.67
C THR A 112 3.14 1.93 17.06
N ASN A 113 2.75 2.68 18.08
CA ASN A 113 2.54 2.19 19.44
C ASN A 113 1.04 1.96 19.72
N PRO A 114 0.67 1.17 20.72
CA PRO A 114 -0.73 1.05 21.12
C PRO A 114 -1.35 2.40 21.46
N GLY A 115 -2.44 2.73 20.75
CA GLY A 115 -3.18 3.97 20.92
C GLY A 115 -2.78 5.12 19.97
N ASP A 116 -1.70 4.97 19.21
CA ASP A 116 -1.37 5.91 18.12
C ASP A 116 -2.47 5.87 17.05
N GLU A 117 -2.79 7.01 16.50
CA GLU A 117 -3.80 7.18 15.46
C GLU A 117 -3.15 7.22 14.08
N ILE A 118 -3.72 6.46 13.14
CA ILE A 118 -3.31 6.42 11.75
C ILE A 118 -4.47 6.91 10.89
N ILE A 119 -4.29 8.04 10.22
CA ILE A 119 -5.30 8.60 9.32
C ILE A 119 -5.31 7.81 8.02
N ILE A 120 -6.51 7.40 7.58
CA ILE A 120 -6.74 6.64 6.35
C ILE A 120 -7.81 7.37 5.54
N PRO A 121 -7.47 7.98 4.39
CA PRO A 121 -8.45 8.51 3.45
C PRO A 121 -9.38 7.42 2.92
N ALA A 122 -10.69 7.66 2.92
CA ALA A 122 -11.68 6.74 2.37
C ALA A 122 -12.25 7.30 1.04
N PRO A 123 -12.61 6.38 0.11
CA PRO A 123 -12.55 4.92 0.20
C PRO A 123 -11.12 4.38 0.07
N PHE A 124 -10.84 3.25 0.73
CA PHE A 124 -9.50 2.67 0.82
C PHE A 124 -9.52 1.14 0.67
N TRP A 125 -8.35 0.56 0.42
CA TRP A 125 -8.17 -0.88 0.41
C TRP A 125 -8.43 -1.47 1.80
N VAL A 126 -9.38 -2.39 1.89
CA VAL A 126 -9.91 -2.94 3.16
C VAL A 126 -8.84 -3.44 4.14
N SER A 127 -7.68 -3.87 3.64
CA SER A 127 -6.60 -4.40 4.48
C SER A 127 -5.93 -3.33 5.35
N TYR A 128 -5.95 -2.05 4.98
CA TYR A 128 -5.31 -1.00 5.77
C TYR A 128 -5.89 -0.90 7.17
N TYR A 129 -7.21 -0.88 7.26
CA TYR A 129 -7.92 -0.81 8.53
C TYR A 129 -7.51 -1.94 9.49
N GLU A 130 -7.48 -3.17 8.99
CA GLU A 130 -7.13 -4.32 9.83
C GLU A 130 -5.64 -4.33 10.18
N MET A 131 -4.74 -3.92 9.26
CA MET A 131 -3.30 -3.84 9.56
C MET A 131 -2.98 -2.83 10.65
N VAL A 132 -3.64 -1.66 10.65
CA VAL A 132 -3.49 -0.66 11.72
C VAL A 132 -3.91 -1.24 13.06
N ARG A 133 -5.05 -1.94 13.11
CA ARG A 133 -5.53 -2.58 14.35
C ARG A 133 -4.62 -3.71 14.83
N MET A 134 -4.06 -4.48 13.90
CA MET A 134 -3.15 -5.58 14.22
C MET A 134 -1.87 -5.11 14.89
N VAL A 135 -1.39 -3.91 14.59
CA VAL A 135 -0.21 -3.33 15.24
C VAL A 135 -0.56 -2.53 16.51
N GLY A 136 -1.83 -2.50 16.91
CA GLY A 136 -2.32 -1.80 18.10
C GLY A 136 -2.68 -0.33 17.88
N GLY A 137 -2.61 0.15 16.66
CA GLY A 137 -3.02 1.51 16.29
C GLY A 137 -4.54 1.67 16.21
N THR A 138 -4.98 2.89 16.16
CA THR A 138 -6.38 3.30 15.98
C THR A 138 -6.55 3.90 14.59
N PRO A 139 -7.31 3.28 13.67
CA PRO A 139 -7.58 3.86 12.37
C PRO A 139 -8.55 5.05 12.49
N VAL A 140 -8.16 6.20 11.97
CA VAL A 140 -8.98 7.41 11.85
C VAL A 140 -9.36 7.59 10.39
N ILE A 141 -10.63 7.42 10.08
CA ILE A 141 -11.12 7.46 8.70
C ILE A 141 -11.52 8.89 8.33
N VAL A 142 -10.99 9.39 7.23
CA VAL A 142 -11.37 10.68 6.65
C VAL A 142 -12.09 10.42 5.32
N GLU A 143 -13.38 10.70 5.33
CA GLU A 143 -14.24 10.44 4.18
C GLU A 143 -14.03 11.48 3.07
N ALA A 144 -13.98 11.00 1.82
CA ALA A 144 -14.02 11.84 0.63
C ALA A 144 -15.04 11.26 -0.37
N GLY A 145 -16.03 12.03 -0.72
CA GLY A 145 -17.09 11.62 -1.63
C GLY A 145 -16.74 11.84 -3.11
N GLU A 146 -17.70 11.51 -3.96
CA GLU A 146 -17.60 11.64 -5.42
C GLU A 146 -17.39 13.11 -5.83
N GLU A 147 -17.99 14.06 -5.11
CA GLU A 147 -17.87 15.50 -5.32
C GLU A 147 -16.44 16.03 -5.15
N GLN A 148 -15.59 15.26 -4.46
CA GLN A 148 -14.16 15.53 -4.24
C GLN A 148 -13.28 14.57 -5.05
N ASN A 149 -13.84 13.84 -6.03
CA ASN A 149 -13.14 12.77 -6.74
C ASN A 149 -12.50 11.73 -5.80
N PHE A 150 -13.15 11.45 -4.66
CA PHE A 150 -12.67 10.51 -3.65
C PHE A 150 -11.27 10.82 -3.10
N LYS A 151 -10.88 12.10 -3.08
CA LYS A 151 -9.59 12.59 -2.57
C LYS A 151 -9.84 13.52 -1.39
N ILE A 152 -9.13 13.30 -0.27
CA ILE A 152 -9.19 14.24 0.85
C ILE A 152 -8.43 15.53 0.53
N THR A 153 -8.85 16.63 1.13
CA THR A 153 -8.13 17.90 1.08
C THR A 153 -7.17 18.05 2.26
N ALA A 154 -6.20 18.95 2.14
CA ALA A 154 -5.30 19.31 3.25
C ALA A 154 -6.09 19.82 4.47
N GLN A 155 -7.21 20.54 4.27
CA GLN A 155 -8.07 21.03 5.35
C GLN A 155 -8.76 19.86 6.10
N GLN A 156 -9.21 18.85 5.38
CA GLN A 156 -9.80 17.65 6.00
C GLN A 156 -8.75 16.87 6.79
N LEU A 157 -7.54 16.74 6.25
CA LEU A 157 -6.42 16.13 6.95
C LEU A 157 -6.12 16.90 8.25
N GLU A 158 -5.93 18.22 8.16
CA GLU A 158 -5.65 19.08 9.32
C GLU A 158 -6.71 18.94 10.42
N ALA A 159 -7.99 18.88 10.03
CA ALA A 159 -9.11 18.73 10.96
C ALA A 159 -9.19 17.37 11.66
N ALA A 160 -8.57 16.35 11.08
CA ALA A 160 -8.55 15.00 11.63
C ALA A 160 -7.37 14.73 12.57
N ILE A 161 -6.38 15.63 12.62
CA ILE A 161 -5.17 15.47 13.42
C ILE A 161 -5.46 15.72 14.89
N THR A 162 -4.95 14.87 15.75
CA THR A 162 -4.96 14.99 17.21
C THR A 162 -3.54 14.80 17.77
N ASP A 163 -3.36 14.99 19.07
CA ASP A 163 -2.08 14.72 19.77
C ASP A 163 -1.62 13.24 19.67
N LYS A 164 -2.50 12.34 19.23
CA LYS A 164 -2.21 10.92 19.06
C LYS A 164 -1.91 10.55 17.61
N THR A 165 -2.13 11.46 16.68
CA THR A 165 -1.92 11.17 15.26
C THR A 165 -0.44 10.96 14.99
N LYS A 166 -0.12 9.82 14.39
CA LYS A 166 1.24 9.37 14.12
C LYS A 166 1.59 9.34 12.65
N CYS A 167 0.62 8.97 11.81
CA CYS A 167 0.89 8.69 10.41
C CYS A 167 -0.35 8.95 9.55
N LEU A 168 -0.12 9.46 8.35
CA LEU A 168 -1.06 9.41 7.24
C LEU A 168 -0.73 8.19 6.38
N MET A 169 -1.72 7.32 6.12
CA MET A 169 -1.61 6.25 5.14
C MET A 169 -2.25 6.70 3.83
N LEU A 170 -1.44 6.98 2.83
CA LEU A 170 -1.85 7.49 1.53
C LEU A 170 -1.64 6.46 0.44
N ASN A 171 -2.69 6.11 -0.32
CA ASN A 171 -2.60 5.24 -1.48
C ASN A 171 -2.81 6.06 -2.76
N ASN A 172 -1.77 6.18 -3.59
CA ASN A 172 -1.76 6.99 -4.80
C ASN A 172 -0.97 6.31 -5.93
N PRO A 173 -1.58 5.88 -7.03
CA PRO A 173 -3.03 5.87 -7.33
C PRO A 173 -3.85 5.01 -6.38
N SER A 174 -5.11 5.39 -6.14
CA SER A 174 -5.95 4.80 -5.09
C SER A 174 -6.59 3.47 -5.51
N ASN A 175 -6.62 2.52 -4.59
CA ASN A 175 -7.52 1.37 -4.60
C ASN A 175 -8.64 1.61 -3.57
N PRO A 176 -9.93 1.67 -3.98
CA PRO A 176 -10.49 1.09 -5.20
C PRO A 176 -10.79 2.08 -6.34
N THR A 177 -10.59 3.39 -6.16
CA THR A 177 -11.19 4.40 -7.05
C THR A 177 -10.39 4.67 -8.32
N GLY A 178 -9.09 4.34 -8.33
CA GLY A 178 -8.17 4.70 -9.42
C GLY A 178 -7.83 6.19 -9.47
N MET A 179 -8.32 7.01 -8.53
CA MET A 179 -8.03 8.44 -8.50
C MET A 179 -6.58 8.71 -8.17
N ILE A 180 -6.06 9.78 -8.74
CA ILE A 180 -4.66 10.22 -8.60
C ILE A 180 -4.66 11.63 -8.05
N TYR A 181 -3.84 11.87 -7.04
CA TYR A 181 -3.57 13.21 -6.54
C TYR A 181 -2.62 13.95 -7.48
N SER A 182 -2.89 15.23 -7.75
CA SER A 182 -1.95 16.10 -8.44
C SER A 182 -0.76 16.47 -7.55
N ALA A 183 0.32 16.95 -8.15
CA ALA A 183 1.49 17.43 -7.41
C ALA A 183 1.14 18.56 -6.42
N GLU A 184 0.19 19.45 -6.78
CA GLU A 184 -0.28 20.53 -5.90
C GLU A 184 -1.06 19.99 -4.69
N GLU A 185 -1.96 19.03 -4.92
CA GLU A 185 -2.71 18.38 -3.85
C GLU A 185 -1.79 17.62 -2.90
N LEU A 186 -0.81 16.88 -3.44
CA LEU A 186 0.18 16.17 -2.64
C LEU A 186 1.06 17.13 -1.84
N ARG A 187 1.47 18.28 -2.44
CA ARG A 187 2.22 19.30 -1.74
C ARG A 187 1.45 19.85 -0.53
N ALA A 188 0.18 20.21 -0.73
CA ALA A 188 -0.66 20.71 0.35
C ALA A 188 -0.84 19.68 1.49
N ILE A 189 -0.97 18.40 1.17
CA ILE A 189 -1.03 17.31 2.15
C ILE A 189 0.32 17.14 2.86
N ALA A 190 1.44 17.16 2.12
CA ALA A 190 2.78 17.02 2.68
C ALA A 190 3.08 18.16 3.65
N ASP A 191 2.72 19.41 3.30
CA ASP A 191 2.92 20.58 4.16
C ASP A 191 2.20 20.43 5.51
N VAL A 192 0.98 19.86 5.52
CA VAL A 192 0.27 19.54 6.76
C VAL A 192 1.01 18.48 7.56
N CYS A 193 1.47 17.40 6.91
CA CYS A 193 2.20 16.33 7.61
C CYS A 193 3.51 16.85 8.21
N VAL A 194 4.28 17.65 7.48
CA VAL A 194 5.51 18.29 7.98
C VAL A 194 5.22 19.21 9.17
N LYS A 195 4.20 20.07 9.07
CA LYS A 195 3.77 20.97 10.15
C LYS A 195 3.47 20.23 11.45
N HIS A 196 2.91 19.03 11.38
CA HIS A 196 2.50 18.23 12.53
C HIS A 196 3.46 17.06 12.86
N ASP A 197 4.63 17.01 12.21
CA ASP A 197 5.65 15.95 12.40
C ASP A 197 5.06 14.53 12.23
N LEU A 198 4.26 14.33 11.19
CA LEU A 198 3.62 13.05 10.89
C LEU A 198 4.43 12.24 9.89
N TYR A 199 4.47 10.93 10.09
CA TYR A 199 4.89 10.02 9.02
C TYR A 199 3.88 10.00 7.88
N ILE A 200 4.36 9.84 6.65
CA ILE A 200 3.53 9.50 5.49
C ILE A 200 3.91 8.09 5.03
N LEU A 201 2.99 7.14 5.16
CA LEU A 201 3.11 5.83 4.57
C LEU A 201 2.44 5.88 3.21
N ALA A 202 3.24 6.09 2.15
CA ALA A 202 2.76 6.16 0.78
C ALA A 202 2.76 4.77 0.14
N ASP A 203 1.57 4.24 -0.17
CA ASP A 203 1.41 3.05 -0.99
C ASP A 203 1.20 3.46 -2.44
N GLU A 204 2.26 3.34 -3.23
CA GLU A 204 2.31 3.75 -4.63
C GLU A 204 2.38 2.54 -5.58
N ILE A 205 1.81 1.40 -5.16
CA ILE A 205 1.87 0.13 -5.92
C ILE A 205 1.39 0.26 -7.36
N TYR A 206 0.48 1.21 -7.64
CA TYR A 206 -0.12 1.42 -8.96
C TYR A 206 0.52 2.54 -9.77
N TYR A 207 1.68 3.07 -9.38
CA TYR A 207 2.29 4.26 -9.98
C TYR A 207 2.54 4.17 -11.50
N GLN A 208 2.63 2.96 -12.05
CA GLN A 208 2.76 2.73 -13.50
C GLN A 208 1.43 2.39 -14.20
N LEU A 209 0.33 2.23 -13.46
CA LEU A 209 -1.00 1.96 -14.02
C LEU A 209 -1.80 3.26 -14.14
N ILE A 210 -1.32 4.16 -14.98
CA ILE A 210 -1.87 5.49 -15.20
C ILE A 210 -2.23 5.63 -16.67
N TYR A 211 -3.36 6.26 -16.91
CA TYR A 211 -3.98 6.39 -18.25
C TYR A 211 -4.24 7.86 -18.56
N ASP A 212 -4.67 8.13 -19.79
CA ASP A 212 -5.15 9.44 -20.27
C ASP A 212 -4.09 10.56 -20.22
N GLY A 213 -2.80 10.20 -20.21
CA GLY A 213 -1.71 11.18 -20.21
C GLY A 213 -1.53 11.92 -18.88
N ILE A 214 -2.10 11.40 -17.78
CA ILE A 214 -1.88 11.95 -16.44
C ILE A 214 -0.45 11.63 -15.99
N GLU A 215 0.22 12.60 -15.40
CA GLU A 215 1.57 12.39 -14.83
C GLU A 215 1.46 11.98 -13.37
N PHE A 216 2.23 10.95 -13.01
CA PHE A 216 2.38 10.53 -11.62
C PHE A 216 3.41 11.40 -10.90
N THR A 217 3.09 11.76 -9.67
CA THR A 217 4.04 12.37 -8.75
C THR A 217 4.10 11.53 -7.47
N SER A 218 5.28 11.06 -7.11
CA SER A 218 5.51 10.47 -5.79
C SER A 218 5.52 11.57 -4.73
N ILE A 219 4.80 11.39 -3.64
CA ILE A 219 4.83 12.36 -2.55
C ILE A 219 6.24 12.52 -1.95
N ALA A 220 7.04 11.45 -1.99
CA ALA A 220 8.44 11.46 -1.53
C ALA A 220 9.35 12.33 -2.41
N SER A 221 8.97 12.65 -3.65
CA SER A 221 9.75 13.55 -4.54
C SER A 221 9.53 15.03 -4.26
N LEU A 222 8.57 15.37 -3.41
CA LEU A 222 8.19 16.76 -3.16
C LEU A 222 9.09 17.47 -2.13
N GLY A 223 10.10 16.81 -1.62
CA GLY A 223 11.08 17.37 -0.69
C GLY A 223 10.83 17.00 0.77
N GLU A 224 11.64 17.63 1.64
CA GLU A 224 11.69 17.38 3.09
C GLU A 224 10.41 17.77 3.80
#